data_0e4a5ee069e3c4a07bdf966edd4780fb
#
_entry.id   0e4a5ee069e3c4a07bdf966edd4780fb
#
_cell.length_a   1.000
_cell.length_b   1.000
_cell.length_c   1.000
_cell.angle_alpha   90.00
_cell.angle_beta   90.00
_cell.angle_gamma   90.00
#
_symmetry.space_group_name_H-M   'P 1'
#
loop_
_entity.id
_entity.type
_entity.pdbx_description
1 polymer ?
#
loop_
_entity_poly.entity_id
_entity_poly.type
_entity_poly.pdbx_seq_one_letter_code
_entity_poly.pdbx_strand_id
1 'polypeptide(L)'
;MTSVRLTDKAGLDKQSFSVGGEWQLELEYASKSDVRLMSAGIFITSAAGLGVGSFDTFMCFPPPHRIPSSGMIRFYIPELLLCPGEYFVSVGLMLDQHHAHDMVRRAISFSVETSDLYGTGHMLSSDHGLCVFKGTAEIIT
;
A
#
# COMPACT_ATOMS: atom_id res chain seq x y z
N MET A 1 5.69 15.81 5.75
CA MET A 1 4.39 15.10 5.62
C MET A 1 3.53 15.42 6.83
N THR A 2 2.24 15.57 6.62
CA THR A 2 1.35 16.03 7.69
C THR A 2 0.54 14.92 8.32
N SER A 3 0.01 13.97 7.55
CA SER A 3 -0.72 12.84 8.13
C SER A 3 -0.82 11.65 7.18
N VAL A 4 -0.96 10.47 7.78
CA VAL A 4 -1.19 9.21 7.08
C VAL A 4 -2.35 8.51 7.76
N ARG A 5 -3.35 8.08 6.98
CA ARG A 5 -4.52 7.37 7.48
C ARG A 5 -4.82 6.17 6.61
N LEU A 6 -5.18 5.07 7.23
CA LEU A 6 -5.80 3.93 6.55
C LEU A 6 -7.31 4.05 6.73
N THR A 7 -8.05 3.96 5.64
CA THR A 7 -9.48 4.24 5.64
C THR A 7 -10.24 3.20 4.82
N ASP A 8 -11.55 3.13 5.03
CA ASP A 8 -12.47 2.47 4.12
C ASP A 8 -12.94 3.45 3.03
N LYS A 9 -13.79 2.99 2.12
CA LYS A 9 -14.35 3.84 1.06
C LYS A 9 -15.19 5.01 1.56
N ALA A 10 -15.76 4.88 2.76
CA ALA A 10 -16.54 5.95 3.38
C ALA A 10 -15.66 7.00 4.07
N GLY A 11 -14.34 6.81 4.09
CA GLY A 11 -13.40 7.71 4.74
C GLY A 11 -13.22 7.48 6.23
N LEU A 12 -13.75 6.38 6.76
CA LEU A 12 -13.59 6.02 8.17
C LEU A 12 -12.30 5.26 8.39
N ASP A 13 -11.63 5.52 9.51
CA ASP A 13 -10.40 4.85 9.88
C ASP A 13 -10.59 3.34 9.96
N LYS A 14 -9.62 2.61 9.40
CA LYS A 14 -9.65 1.16 9.34
C LYS A 14 -8.23 0.62 9.47
N GLN A 15 -8.02 -0.37 10.36
CA GLN A 15 -6.71 -0.99 10.57
C GLN A 15 -6.68 -2.47 10.29
N SER A 16 -7.84 -3.09 10.05
CA SER A 16 -7.95 -4.51 9.74
C SER A 16 -8.58 -4.68 8.38
N PHE A 17 -7.91 -5.46 7.53
CA PHE A 17 -8.31 -5.71 6.15
C PHE A 17 -8.38 -7.20 5.92
N SER A 18 -9.11 -7.63 4.89
CA SER A 18 -9.21 -9.03 4.53
C SER A 18 -8.38 -9.34 3.31
N VAL A 19 -7.87 -10.57 3.21
CA VAL A 19 -7.21 -11.04 1.98
C VAL A 19 -8.16 -10.87 0.80
N GLY A 20 -7.68 -10.19 -0.25
CA GLY A 20 -8.48 -9.90 -1.43
C GLY A 20 -9.46 -8.74 -1.28
N GLY A 21 -9.56 -8.15 -0.11
CA GLY A 21 -10.42 -7.00 0.13
C GLY A 21 -9.81 -5.68 -0.33
N GLU A 22 -10.60 -4.63 -0.27
CA GLU A 22 -10.15 -3.28 -0.62
C GLU A 22 -9.23 -2.71 0.46
N TRP A 23 -8.23 -1.94 0.02
CA TRP A 23 -7.27 -1.28 0.90
C TRP A 23 -7.06 0.14 0.42
N GLN A 24 -7.10 1.09 1.34
CA GLN A 24 -6.96 2.49 1.00
C GLN A 24 -6.14 3.23 2.05
N LEU A 25 -5.22 4.06 1.57
CA LEU A 25 -4.41 4.93 2.42
C LEU A 25 -4.51 6.36 1.90
N GLU A 26 -4.73 7.29 2.82
CA GLU A 26 -4.72 8.72 2.53
C GLU A 26 -3.46 9.36 3.13
N LEU A 27 -2.67 9.96 2.25
CA LEU A 27 -1.48 10.73 2.60
C LEU A 27 -1.76 12.20 2.38
N GLU A 28 -1.75 12.97 3.46
CA GLU A 28 -1.80 14.41 3.43
C GLU A 28 -0.39 14.95 3.64
N TYR A 29 0.04 15.83 2.76
CA TYR A 29 1.41 16.30 2.78
C TYR A 29 1.50 17.78 2.44
N ALA A 30 2.56 18.41 2.91
CA ALA A 30 2.94 19.76 2.54
C ALA A 30 4.45 19.87 2.52
N SER A 31 4.98 20.51 1.47
CA SER A 31 6.36 20.88 1.36
C SER A 31 6.45 22.38 1.06
N LYS A 32 7.67 22.92 1.09
CA LYS A 32 7.86 24.31 0.69
C LYS A 32 7.47 24.49 -0.76
N SER A 33 6.85 25.63 -1.11
CA SER A 33 6.32 25.89 -2.45
C SER A 33 7.37 25.90 -3.56
N ASP A 34 8.65 26.10 -3.21
CA ASP A 34 9.78 26.09 -4.15
C ASP A 34 10.32 24.67 -4.39
N VAL A 35 9.88 23.67 -3.62
CA VAL A 35 10.30 22.29 -3.79
C VAL A 35 9.47 21.64 -4.90
N ARG A 36 10.17 21.05 -5.87
CA ARG A 36 9.53 20.31 -6.96
C ARG A 36 9.54 18.83 -6.65
N LEU A 37 8.37 18.30 -6.32
CA LEU A 37 8.21 16.89 -6.05
C LEU A 37 7.90 16.12 -7.34
N MET A 38 8.59 15.01 -7.54
CA MET A 38 8.29 14.10 -8.64
C MET A 38 7.11 13.19 -8.29
N SER A 39 7.12 12.63 -7.09
CA SER A 39 6.15 11.60 -6.71
C SER A 39 6.01 11.48 -5.21
N ALA A 40 4.97 10.78 -4.82
CA ALA A 40 4.81 10.24 -3.47
C ALA A 40 4.56 8.75 -3.58
N GLY A 41 5.04 8.00 -2.60
CA GLY A 41 4.92 6.55 -2.63
C GLY A 41 4.76 5.94 -1.26
N ILE A 42 4.32 4.69 -1.29
CA ILE A 42 4.22 3.84 -0.11
C ILE A 42 5.07 2.59 -0.32
N PHE A 43 5.61 2.08 0.78
CA PHE A 43 6.34 0.83 0.82
C PHE A 43 5.82 -0.02 1.96
N ILE A 44 5.39 -1.24 1.65
CA ILE A 44 4.81 -2.14 2.63
C ILE A 44 5.86 -3.17 3.03
N THR A 45 6.04 -3.35 4.33
CA THR A 45 6.91 -4.36 4.91
C THR A 45 6.12 -5.27 5.85
N SER A 46 6.58 -6.51 6.01
CA SER A 46 6.03 -7.42 7.01
C SER A 46 6.48 -7.00 8.42
N ALA A 47 5.88 -7.61 9.45
CA ALA A 47 6.27 -7.39 10.83
C ALA A 47 7.74 -7.73 11.07
N ALA A 48 8.30 -8.69 10.33
CA ALA A 48 9.70 -9.06 10.41
C ALA A 48 10.63 -8.12 9.63
N GLY A 49 10.09 -7.10 8.97
CA GLY A 49 10.87 -6.11 8.22
C GLY A 49 11.17 -6.50 6.78
N LEU A 50 10.57 -7.56 6.26
CA LEU A 50 10.76 -7.97 4.87
C LEU A 50 9.93 -7.09 3.95
N GLY A 51 10.54 -6.64 2.86
CA GLY A 51 9.84 -5.87 1.84
C GLY A 51 8.78 -6.71 1.13
N VAL A 52 7.56 -6.17 1.04
CA VAL A 52 6.44 -6.82 0.37
C VAL A 52 6.19 -6.19 -0.98
N GLY A 53 6.15 -4.87 -1.04
CA GLY A 53 5.95 -4.17 -2.29
C GLY A 53 5.86 -2.67 -2.10
N SER A 54 5.87 -1.97 -3.22
CA SER A 54 5.77 -0.52 -3.25
C SER A 54 4.72 -0.08 -4.25
N PHE A 55 4.17 1.10 -4.01
CA PHE A 55 3.19 1.73 -4.88
C PHE A 55 3.47 3.22 -4.91
N ASP A 56 3.69 3.76 -6.09
CA ASP A 56 4.14 5.13 -6.24
C ASP A 56 3.29 5.85 -7.29
N THR A 57 3.10 7.16 -7.11
CA THR A 57 2.28 7.94 -8.05
C THR A 57 2.83 7.94 -9.47
N PHE A 58 4.16 7.87 -9.64
CA PHE A 58 4.73 7.86 -11.00
C PHE A 58 4.36 6.59 -11.78
N MET A 59 4.00 5.50 -11.10
CA MET A 59 3.54 4.27 -11.75
C MET A 59 2.11 4.41 -12.32
N CYS A 60 1.35 5.39 -11.84
CA CYS A 60 -0.06 5.58 -12.21
C CYS A 60 -0.27 6.58 -13.32
N PHE A 61 0.75 7.37 -13.65
CA PHE A 61 0.63 8.47 -14.62
C PHE A 61 1.77 8.42 -15.63
N PRO A 62 1.52 8.80 -16.89
CA PRO A 62 2.58 8.82 -17.88
C PRO A 62 3.59 9.93 -17.59
N PRO A 63 4.87 9.74 -17.98
CA PRO A 63 5.86 10.81 -17.85
C PRO A 63 5.61 11.94 -18.86
N PRO A 64 6.03 13.19 -18.58
CA PRO A 64 6.59 13.62 -17.30
C PRO A 64 5.51 13.75 -16.23
N HIS A 65 5.81 13.31 -15.02
CA HIS A 65 4.87 13.39 -13.90
C HIS A 65 5.48 14.18 -12.76
N ARG A 66 4.68 15.07 -12.20
CA ARG A 66 4.99 15.84 -10.99
C ARG A 66 3.75 15.94 -10.13
N ILE A 67 3.93 16.00 -8.84
CA ILE A 67 2.83 16.25 -7.91
C ILE A 67 2.95 17.66 -7.34
N PRO A 68 1.82 18.25 -6.90
CA PRO A 68 1.86 19.56 -6.22
C PRO A 68 2.75 19.55 -4.98
N SER A 69 3.21 20.70 -4.54
CA SER A 69 4.02 20.83 -3.32
C SER A 69 3.22 20.50 -2.06
N SER A 70 1.91 20.54 -2.11
CA SER A 70 1.03 20.17 -1.01
C SER A 70 -0.28 19.61 -1.55
N GLY A 71 -0.92 18.76 -0.75
CA GLY A 71 -2.21 18.18 -1.10
C GLY A 71 -2.47 16.88 -0.38
N MET A 72 -3.42 16.13 -0.90
CA MET A 72 -3.75 14.80 -0.41
C MET A 72 -3.69 13.79 -1.56
N ILE A 73 -3.08 12.66 -1.31
CA ILE A 73 -3.03 11.54 -2.25
C ILE A 73 -3.72 10.35 -1.61
N ARG A 74 -4.60 9.73 -2.36
CA ARG A 74 -5.27 8.51 -1.95
C ARG A 74 -4.71 7.35 -2.76
N PHE A 75 -4.09 6.40 -2.06
CA PHE A 75 -3.64 5.15 -2.65
C PHE A 75 -4.73 4.11 -2.45
N TYR A 76 -5.22 3.54 -3.53
CA TYR A 76 -6.32 2.59 -3.50
C TYR A 76 -5.91 1.30 -4.19
N ILE A 77 -6.05 0.19 -3.46
CA ILE A 77 -5.80 -1.16 -3.98
C ILE A 77 -7.12 -1.91 -3.90
N PRO A 78 -7.72 -2.26 -5.06
CA PRO A 78 -9.03 -2.94 -5.07
C PRO A 78 -9.01 -4.35 -4.50
N GLU A 79 -7.89 -5.05 -4.64
CA GLU A 79 -7.71 -6.40 -4.09
C GLU A 79 -6.36 -6.49 -3.40
N LEU A 80 -6.39 -6.55 -2.08
CA LEU A 80 -5.17 -6.67 -1.27
C LEU A 80 -4.74 -8.14 -1.24
N LEU A 81 -3.74 -8.49 -2.04
CA LEU A 81 -3.28 -9.87 -2.18
C LEU A 81 -2.08 -10.14 -1.27
N LEU A 82 -2.30 -9.96 0.02
CA LEU A 82 -1.35 -10.27 1.08
C LEU A 82 -1.92 -11.38 1.97
N CYS A 83 -1.05 -12.28 2.40
CA CYS A 83 -1.42 -13.30 3.37
C CYS A 83 -1.72 -12.69 4.74
N PRO A 84 -2.50 -13.38 5.58
CA PRO A 84 -2.79 -12.91 6.94
C PRO A 84 -1.52 -12.58 7.71
N GLY A 85 -1.53 -11.50 8.45
CA GLY A 85 -0.40 -11.04 9.27
C GLY A 85 -0.45 -9.55 9.54
N GLU A 86 0.60 -9.07 10.18
CA GLU A 86 0.80 -7.66 10.49
C GLU A 86 1.78 -7.03 9.50
N TYR A 87 1.46 -5.82 9.06
CA TYR A 87 2.25 -5.09 8.07
C TYR A 87 2.45 -3.65 8.49
N PHE A 88 3.53 -3.06 8.01
CA PHE A 88 3.83 -1.64 8.21
C PHE A 88 3.90 -0.93 6.86
N VAL A 89 3.50 0.32 6.86
CA VAL A 89 3.57 1.19 5.68
C VAL A 89 4.55 2.31 5.97
N SER A 90 5.56 2.43 5.12
CA SER A 90 6.43 3.59 5.06
C SER A 90 5.95 4.48 3.91
N VAL A 91 6.06 5.78 4.08
CA VAL A 91 5.62 6.76 3.08
C VAL A 91 6.76 7.69 2.72
N GLY A 92 6.81 8.13 1.48
CA GLY A 92 7.87 9.00 1.01
C GLY A 92 7.41 10.00 -0.03
N LEU A 93 8.03 11.18 0.02
CA LEU A 93 7.96 12.20 -1.02
C LEU A 93 9.29 12.21 -1.75
N MET A 94 9.27 12.12 -3.07
CA MET A 94 10.47 11.96 -3.89
C MET A 94 10.73 13.18 -4.76
N LEU A 95 11.99 13.61 -4.80
CA LEU A 95 12.45 14.66 -5.71
C LEU A 95 12.71 14.08 -7.10
N ASP A 96 13.28 12.89 -7.15
CA ASP A 96 13.51 12.11 -8.37
C ASP A 96 13.51 10.62 -8.02
N GLN A 97 13.86 9.75 -8.96
CA GLN A 97 13.83 8.30 -8.75
C GLN A 97 14.78 7.81 -7.66
N HIS A 98 15.79 8.60 -7.31
CA HIS A 98 16.86 8.18 -6.41
C HIS A 98 16.96 9.01 -5.13
N HIS A 99 16.28 10.15 -5.06
CA HIS A 99 16.41 11.09 -3.95
C HIS A 99 15.07 11.36 -3.29
N ALA A 100 14.97 11.00 -2.01
CA ALA A 100 13.81 11.33 -1.20
C ALA A 100 13.90 12.76 -0.68
N HIS A 101 12.79 13.49 -0.73
CA HIS A 101 12.64 14.77 -0.05
C HIS A 101 12.30 14.56 1.42
N ASP A 102 11.40 13.63 1.68
CA ASP A 102 10.95 13.28 3.02
C ASP A 102 10.52 11.82 3.03
N MET A 103 10.81 11.11 4.10
CA MET A 103 10.44 9.72 4.26
C MET A 103 10.12 9.43 5.71
N VAL A 104 8.97 8.81 5.95
CA VAL A 104 8.58 8.33 7.28
C VAL A 104 8.48 6.82 7.22
N ARG A 105 9.40 6.17 7.92
CA ARG A 105 9.43 4.72 8.03
C ARG A 105 8.41 4.26 9.05
N ARG A 106 7.71 3.17 8.74
CA ARG A 106 6.68 2.59 9.62
C ARG A 106 5.70 3.63 10.13
N ALA A 107 5.19 4.44 9.20
CA ALA A 107 4.29 5.55 9.53
C ALA A 107 2.97 5.05 10.10
N ILE A 108 2.49 3.90 9.65
CA ILE A 108 1.25 3.29 10.11
C ILE A 108 1.32 1.78 9.92
N SER A 109 0.54 1.04 10.69
CA SER A 109 0.46 -0.43 10.61
C SER A 109 -0.97 -0.86 10.31
N PHE A 110 -1.10 -2.06 9.76
CA PHE A 110 -2.38 -2.71 9.55
C PHE A 110 -2.26 -4.22 9.67
N SER A 111 -3.39 -4.86 9.93
CA SER A 111 -3.49 -6.32 9.94
C SER A 111 -4.28 -6.80 8.73
N VAL A 112 -3.95 -7.98 8.25
CA VAL A 112 -4.70 -8.70 7.22
C VAL A 112 -5.26 -9.96 7.84
N GLU A 113 -6.57 -10.12 7.74
CA GLU A 113 -7.29 -11.29 8.23
C GLU A 113 -7.59 -12.24 7.08
N THR A 114 -7.68 -13.52 7.39
CA THR A 114 -7.99 -14.53 6.38
C THR A 114 -9.37 -14.33 5.79
N SER A 115 -9.54 -14.78 4.57
CA SER A 115 -10.81 -14.82 3.86
C SER A 115 -10.85 -16.05 2.96
N ASP A 116 -12.05 -16.42 2.49
CA ASP A 116 -12.22 -17.48 1.50
C ASP A 116 -12.06 -16.90 0.09
N LEU A 117 -10.83 -16.52 -0.26
CA LEU A 117 -10.52 -15.83 -1.51
C LEU A 117 -10.93 -16.64 -2.75
N TYR A 118 -10.71 -17.97 -2.70
CA TYR A 118 -10.96 -18.85 -3.84
C TYR A 118 -12.37 -19.43 -3.86
N GLY A 119 -13.16 -19.21 -2.81
CA GLY A 119 -14.52 -19.71 -2.72
C GLY A 119 -14.64 -21.21 -2.47
N THR A 120 -13.57 -21.87 -2.06
CA THR A 120 -13.53 -23.32 -1.85
C THR A 120 -13.67 -23.74 -0.39
N GLY A 121 -13.70 -22.78 0.52
CA GLY A 121 -13.67 -23.02 1.96
C GLY A 121 -12.28 -23.19 2.56
N HIS A 122 -11.23 -23.20 1.74
CA HIS A 122 -9.85 -23.26 2.21
C HIS A 122 -9.34 -21.85 2.49
N MET A 123 -9.05 -21.58 3.76
CA MET A 123 -8.61 -20.27 4.24
C MET A 123 -7.09 -20.16 4.16
N LEU A 124 -6.62 -18.99 3.75
CA LEU A 124 -5.20 -18.70 3.76
C LEU A 124 -4.70 -18.41 5.18
N SER A 125 -3.42 -18.69 5.42
CA SER A 125 -2.76 -18.39 6.69
C SER A 125 -1.39 -17.78 6.42
N SER A 126 -0.73 -17.31 7.48
CA SER A 126 0.62 -16.77 7.39
C SER A 126 1.65 -17.81 6.89
N ASP A 127 1.35 -19.09 6.99
CA ASP A 127 2.22 -20.16 6.49
C ASP A 127 2.31 -20.20 4.96
N HIS A 128 1.37 -19.53 4.27
CA HIS A 128 1.37 -19.48 2.80
C HIS A 128 2.29 -18.39 2.23
N GLY A 129 3.03 -17.69 3.06
CA GLY A 129 3.97 -16.64 2.65
C GLY A 129 3.43 -15.24 2.88
N LEU A 130 3.95 -14.27 2.14
CA LEU A 130 3.53 -12.87 2.27
C LEU A 130 2.51 -12.47 1.22
N CYS A 131 2.71 -12.90 -0.04
CA CYS A 131 1.86 -12.51 -1.15
C CYS A 131 0.96 -13.66 -1.57
N VAL A 132 -0.22 -13.31 -2.10
CA VAL A 132 -1.21 -14.25 -2.60
C VAL A 132 -1.25 -14.18 -4.12
N PHE A 133 -1.25 -15.34 -4.76
CA PHE A 133 -1.50 -15.43 -6.19
C PHE A 133 -2.96 -15.76 -6.44
N LYS A 134 -3.66 -14.87 -7.12
CA LYS A 134 -5.04 -15.09 -7.50
C LYS A 134 -5.08 -15.72 -8.89
N GLY A 135 -5.23 -17.01 -8.93
CA GLY A 135 -5.18 -17.76 -10.17
C GLY A 135 -6.01 -19.03 -10.10
N THR A 136 -5.86 -19.85 -11.11
CA THR A 136 -6.55 -21.13 -11.20
C THR A 136 -5.55 -22.26 -11.44
N ALA A 137 -5.93 -23.46 -11.07
CA ALA A 137 -5.17 -24.66 -11.39
C ALA A 137 -6.09 -25.63 -12.13
N GLU A 138 -5.54 -26.29 -13.14
CA GLU A 138 -6.25 -27.31 -13.91
C GLU A 138 -5.54 -28.65 -13.73
N ILE A 139 -6.30 -29.67 -13.40
CA ILE A 139 -5.75 -31.03 -13.29
C ILE A 139 -5.95 -31.73 -14.62
N ILE A 140 -4.86 -32.08 -15.27
CA ILE A 140 -4.86 -32.74 -16.58
C ILE A 140 -4.46 -34.19 -16.37
N THR A 141 -5.37 -35.09 -16.77
CA THR A 141 -5.15 -36.54 -16.61
C THR A 141 -4.81 -37.22 -17.92
#